data_016d14d44a9922ff771eee24f6dc011f
#
_entry.id   016d14d44a9922ff771eee24f6dc011f
#
_cell.length_a   1.000
_cell.length_b   1.000
_cell.length_c   1.000
_cell.angle_alpha   90.00
_cell.angle_beta   90.00
_cell.angle_gamma   90.00
#
_symmetry.space_group_name_H-M   'P 1'
#
loop_
_entity.id
_entity.type
_entity.pdbx_description
1 polymer ?
#
loop_
_entity_poly.entity_id
_entity_poly.type
_entity_poly.pdbx_seq_one_letter_code
_entity_poly.pdbx_strand_id
1 'polypeptide(L)'
;MHLGFNQSKSDYSSFTKKRSSSFVALLVYVDDILIASDSLQSVAELKVLLDQQFKLKDLGDLKFFLGLEIARSTLGTHLCQRKFNLELLSDAGLLGCKPAKTPMEQNLKLSKFQGEVLKDPSSYRRLIGRLLYLTMTRPDITFYVYRLSQFMSRPRKPHLHEANSVDRKPLLLISCSSI
;
A
#
# COMPACT_ATOMS: atom_id res chain seq x y z
N MET A 1 27.20 -7.88 -16.44
CA MET A 1 26.76 -7.56 -17.82
C MET A 1 26.00 -6.23 -17.80
N HIS A 2 26.52 -5.19 -18.49
CA HIS A 2 25.80 -3.90 -18.53
C HIS A 2 24.68 -3.98 -19.59
N LEU A 3 23.45 -4.23 -19.19
CA LEU A 3 22.28 -4.24 -20.09
C LEU A 3 21.89 -2.81 -20.55
N GLY A 4 22.67 -1.79 -20.19
CA GLY A 4 22.45 -0.39 -20.56
C GLY A 4 21.28 0.26 -19.80
N PHE A 5 20.96 -0.22 -18.61
CA PHE A 5 20.02 0.43 -17.68
C PHE A 5 20.72 1.48 -16.83
N ASN A 6 20.01 2.58 -16.58
CA ASN A 6 20.40 3.61 -15.63
C ASN A 6 19.65 3.38 -14.31
N GLN A 7 20.37 3.18 -13.21
CA GLN A 7 19.78 3.09 -11.88
C GLN A 7 19.38 4.48 -11.37
N SER A 8 18.21 4.59 -10.79
CA SER A 8 17.75 5.84 -10.19
C SER A 8 18.60 6.18 -8.95
N LYS A 9 18.94 7.46 -8.80
CA LYS A 9 19.66 7.95 -7.61
C LYS A 9 18.72 8.15 -6.41
N SER A 10 17.43 8.33 -6.66
CA SER A 10 16.43 8.55 -5.61
C SER A 10 15.83 7.24 -5.08
N ASP A 11 15.84 6.19 -5.91
CA ASP A 11 15.35 4.87 -5.57
C ASP A 11 16.21 3.81 -6.27
N TYR A 12 17.10 3.21 -5.52
CA TYR A 12 18.05 2.20 -6.03
C TYR A 12 17.39 0.91 -6.52
N SER A 13 16.12 0.69 -6.23
CA SER A 13 15.33 -0.43 -6.76
C SER A 13 14.85 -0.20 -8.20
N SER A 14 14.88 1.05 -8.68
CA SER A 14 14.36 1.47 -9.97
C SER A 14 15.46 1.62 -11.01
N PHE A 15 15.27 0.96 -12.15
CA PHE A 15 16.18 0.99 -13.30
C PHE A 15 15.40 1.37 -14.55
N THR A 16 15.94 2.27 -15.36
CA THR A 16 15.30 2.73 -16.58
C THR A 16 16.24 2.63 -17.77
N LYS A 17 15.68 2.35 -18.93
CA LYS A 17 16.39 2.34 -20.21
C LYS A 17 15.52 3.01 -21.27
N LYS A 18 16.06 4.05 -21.90
CA LYS A 18 15.41 4.75 -23.00
C LYS A 18 16.18 4.47 -24.28
N ARG A 19 15.48 4.02 -25.32
CA ARG A 19 15.95 3.93 -26.70
C ARG A 19 15.13 4.94 -27.54
N SER A 20 15.56 5.19 -28.76
CA SER A 20 14.92 6.21 -29.64
C SER A 20 13.40 6.05 -29.78
N SER A 21 12.90 4.81 -29.77
CA SER A 21 11.48 4.47 -29.98
C SER A 21 10.86 3.64 -28.84
N SER A 22 11.58 3.38 -27.75
CA SER A 22 11.05 2.56 -26.66
C SER A 22 11.60 2.97 -25.31
N PHE A 23 10.77 2.83 -24.28
CA PHE A 23 11.11 3.02 -22.88
C PHE A 23 10.89 1.74 -22.11
N VAL A 24 11.83 1.35 -21.27
CA VAL A 24 11.72 0.21 -20.37
C VAL A 24 12.09 0.64 -18.97
N ALA A 25 11.23 0.35 -18.01
CA ALA A 25 11.49 0.50 -16.59
C ALA A 25 11.45 -0.85 -15.89
N LEU A 26 12.36 -1.05 -14.95
CA LEU A 26 12.44 -2.19 -14.05
C LEU A 26 12.34 -1.68 -12.62
N LEU A 27 11.53 -2.33 -11.82
CA LEU A 27 11.54 -2.18 -10.37
C LEU A 27 11.88 -3.53 -9.77
N VAL A 28 12.97 -3.58 -9.01
CA VAL A 28 13.48 -4.81 -8.37
C VAL A 28 13.28 -4.68 -6.87
N TYR A 29 12.51 -5.59 -6.29
CA TYR A 29 12.26 -5.59 -4.86
C TYR A 29 12.36 -7.02 -4.31
N VAL A 30 13.44 -7.28 -3.60
CA VAL A 30 13.80 -8.61 -3.05
C VAL A 30 13.71 -9.68 -4.14
N ASP A 31 12.65 -10.49 -4.16
CA ASP A 31 12.44 -11.62 -5.08
C ASP A 31 11.55 -11.26 -6.28
N ASP A 32 10.95 -10.05 -6.27
CA ASP A 32 10.02 -9.61 -7.29
C ASP A 32 10.65 -8.63 -8.27
N ILE A 33 10.40 -8.83 -9.56
CA ILE A 33 10.79 -7.90 -10.63
C ILE A 33 9.55 -7.46 -11.40
N LEU A 34 9.29 -6.14 -11.38
CA LEU A 34 8.26 -5.51 -12.21
C LEU A 34 8.89 -4.94 -13.47
N ILE A 35 8.32 -5.24 -14.63
CA ILE A 35 8.73 -4.69 -15.92
C ILE A 35 7.61 -3.84 -16.48
N ALA A 36 7.91 -2.59 -16.84
CA ALA A 36 7.00 -1.69 -17.54
C ALA A 36 7.67 -1.18 -18.83
N SER A 37 6.95 -1.21 -19.94
CA SER A 37 7.43 -0.73 -21.24
C SER A 37 6.26 -0.33 -22.13
N ASP A 38 6.53 0.55 -23.07
CA ASP A 38 5.68 0.89 -24.22
C ASP A 38 5.79 -0.11 -25.39
N SER A 39 6.70 -1.10 -25.30
CA SER A 39 6.96 -2.13 -26.31
C SER A 39 6.88 -3.53 -25.73
N LEU A 40 5.93 -4.33 -26.17
CA LEU A 40 5.80 -5.74 -25.79
C LEU A 40 7.01 -6.57 -26.21
N GLN A 41 7.61 -6.25 -27.35
CA GLN A 41 8.83 -6.92 -27.82
C GLN A 41 9.99 -6.69 -26.85
N SER A 42 10.18 -5.45 -26.38
CA SER A 42 11.22 -5.13 -25.40
C SER A 42 11.01 -5.86 -24.07
N VAL A 43 9.76 -6.07 -23.67
CA VAL A 43 9.42 -6.87 -22.47
C VAL A 43 9.82 -8.32 -22.69
N ALA A 44 9.47 -8.93 -23.84
CA ALA A 44 9.77 -10.32 -24.14
C ALA A 44 11.28 -10.57 -24.18
N GLU A 45 12.03 -9.73 -24.89
CA GLU A 45 13.50 -9.81 -24.97
C GLU A 45 14.13 -9.73 -23.57
N LEU A 46 13.64 -8.81 -22.73
CA LEU A 46 14.17 -8.63 -21.39
C LEU A 46 13.85 -9.82 -20.48
N LYS A 47 12.63 -10.39 -20.56
CA LYS A 47 12.27 -11.59 -19.82
C LYS A 47 13.21 -12.75 -20.14
N VAL A 48 13.50 -12.99 -21.42
CA VAL A 48 14.46 -14.03 -21.84
C VAL A 48 15.85 -13.80 -21.26
N LEU A 49 16.35 -12.57 -21.32
CA LEU A 49 17.66 -12.22 -20.78
C LEU A 49 17.75 -12.41 -19.27
N LEU A 50 16.71 -12.01 -18.55
CA LEU A 50 16.63 -12.15 -17.10
C LEU A 50 16.50 -13.63 -16.68
N ASP A 51 15.70 -14.43 -17.40
CA ASP A 51 15.53 -15.86 -17.12
C ASP A 51 16.84 -16.62 -17.29
N GLN A 52 17.60 -16.32 -18.35
CA GLN A 52 18.91 -16.92 -18.58
C GLN A 52 19.91 -16.68 -17.44
N GLN A 53 19.81 -15.52 -16.77
CA GLN A 53 20.74 -15.13 -15.71
C GLN A 53 20.27 -15.57 -14.32
N PHE A 54 18.97 -15.49 -14.04
CA PHE A 54 18.41 -15.61 -12.70
C PHE A 54 17.37 -16.74 -12.55
N LYS A 55 17.04 -17.46 -13.64
CA LYS A 55 16.01 -18.52 -13.65
C LYS A 55 14.69 -18.04 -13.05
N LEU A 56 14.17 -16.94 -13.58
CA LEU A 56 12.97 -16.31 -13.09
C LEU A 56 11.71 -17.02 -13.55
N LYS A 57 10.69 -17.05 -12.68
CA LYS A 57 9.35 -17.48 -13.07
C LYS A 57 8.56 -16.28 -13.59
N ASP A 58 8.13 -16.33 -14.86
CA ASP A 58 7.20 -15.33 -15.39
C ASP A 58 5.80 -15.55 -14.80
N LEU A 59 5.30 -14.55 -14.10
CA LEU A 59 3.96 -14.54 -13.48
C LEU A 59 2.88 -13.93 -14.39
N GLY A 60 3.26 -13.52 -15.63
CA GLY A 60 2.36 -12.89 -16.57
C GLY A 60 2.05 -11.44 -16.24
N ASP A 61 0.80 -11.02 -16.53
CA ASP A 61 0.36 -9.65 -16.26
C ASP A 61 0.32 -9.34 -14.77
N LEU A 62 0.73 -8.11 -14.44
CA LEU A 62 0.79 -7.66 -13.07
C LEU A 62 -0.61 -7.61 -12.44
N LYS A 63 -0.83 -8.45 -11.42
CA LYS A 63 -2.07 -8.52 -10.62
C LYS A 63 -1.83 -8.11 -9.17
N PHE A 64 -0.62 -8.43 -8.67
CA PHE A 64 -0.21 -8.13 -7.29
C PHE A 64 1.23 -7.67 -7.27
N PHE A 65 1.51 -6.65 -6.48
CA PHE A 65 2.88 -6.19 -6.22
C PHE A 65 2.95 -5.49 -4.88
N LEU A 66 3.85 -5.92 -4.00
CA LEU A 66 4.07 -5.35 -2.67
C LEU A 66 2.78 -5.19 -1.84
N GLY A 67 1.87 -6.17 -1.89
CA GLY A 67 0.59 -6.11 -1.18
C GLY A 67 -0.49 -5.24 -1.83
N LEU A 68 -0.20 -4.64 -2.98
CA LEU A 68 -1.17 -3.94 -3.81
C LEU A 68 -1.80 -4.89 -4.82
N GLU A 69 -3.11 -4.86 -4.92
CA GLU A 69 -3.88 -5.52 -5.96
C GLU A 69 -4.08 -4.55 -7.12
N ILE A 70 -3.85 -5.02 -8.34
CA ILE A 70 -3.88 -4.21 -9.55
C ILE A 70 -4.93 -4.76 -10.51
N ALA A 71 -5.99 -3.99 -10.71
CA ALA A 71 -7.01 -4.27 -11.70
C ALA A 71 -6.85 -3.32 -12.90
N ARG A 72 -6.91 -3.88 -14.10
CA ARG A 72 -6.83 -3.11 -15.36
C ARG A 72 -8.14 -3.20 -16.12
N SER A 73 -8.57 -2.07 -16.65
CA SER A 73 -9.74 -1.96 -17.53
C SER A 73 -9.41 -1.05 -18.70
N THR A 74 -10.35 -0.92 -19.66
CA THR A 74 -10.26 0.04 -20.75
C THR A 74 -10.26 1.50 -20.27
N LEU A 75 -10.75 1.75 -19.07
CA LEU A 75 -10.79 3.08 -18.44
C LEU A 75 -9.51 3.43 -17.68
N GLY A 76 -8.66 2.44 -17.37
CA GLY A 76 -7.39 2.67 -16.65
C GLY A 76 -7.00 1.54 -15.73
N THR A 77 -6.06 1.88 -14.82
CA THR A 77 -5.53 0.95 -13.81
C THR A 77 -6.01 1.37 -12.44
N HIS A 78 -6.60 0.42 -11.71
CA HIS A 78 -7.05 0.61 -10.34
C HIS A 78 -6.14 -0.15 -9.36
N LEU A 79 -5.70 0.55 -8.31
CA LEU A 79 -4.90 -0.02 -7.22
C LEU A 79 -5.76 -0.14 -5.98
N CYS A 80 -5.75 -1.32 -5.33
CA CYS A 80 -6.41 -1.51 -4.04
C CYS A 80 -5.59 -2.42 -3.11
N GLN A 81 -5.95 -2.42 -1.84
CA GLN A 81 -5.33 -3.23 -0.78
C GLN A 81 -6.41 -4.06 -0.05
N ARG A 82 -7.28 -4.72 -0.82
CA ARG A 82 -8.44 -5.44 -0.25
C ARG A 82 -8.03 -6.50 0.76
N LYS A 83 -7.09 -7.38 0.39
CA LYS A 83 -6.60 -8.45 1.27
C LYS A 83 -6.01 -7.88 2.56
N PHE A 84 -5.11 -6.89 2.43
CA PHE A 84 -4.49 -6.22 3.56
C PHE A 84 -5.52 -5.56 4.48
N ASN A 85 -6.54 -4.93 3.92
CA ASN A 85 -7.61 -4.31 4.68
C ASN A 85 -8.44 -5.33 5.47
N LEU A 86 -8.78 -6.48 4.85
CA LEU A 86 -9.50 -7.55 5.55
C LEU A 86 -8.66 -8.17 6.68
N GLU A 87 -7.36 -8.34 6.48
CA GLU A 87 -6.43 -8.81 7.53
C GLU A 87 -6.35 -7.81 8.69
N LEU A 88 -6.29 -6.50 8.39
CA LEU A 88 -6.28 -5.44 9.39
C LEU A 88 -7.54 -5.50 10.26
N LEU A 89 -8.70 -5.58 9.64
CA LEU A 89 -10.00 -5.68 10.33
C LEU A 89 -10.13 -6.97 11.13
N SER A 90 -9.61 -8.08 10.62
CA SER A 90 -9.59 -9.37 11.32
C SER A 90 -8.77 -9.29 12.60
N ASP A 91 -7.57 -8.74 12.51
CA ASP A 91 -6.65 -8.60 13.65
C ASP A 91 -7.19 -7.64 14.72
N ALA A 92 -7.94 -6.63 14.30
CA ALA A 92 -8.62 -5.70 15.20
C ALA A 92 -9.94 -6.26 15.79
N GLY A 93 -10.40 -7.46 15.35
CA GLY A 93 -11.69 -8.03 15.75
C GLY A 93 -12.90 -7.26 15.21
N LEU A 94 -12.74 -6.55 14.09
CA LEU A 94 -13.73 -5.62 13.54
C LEU A 94 -14.45 -6.10 12.27
N LEU A 95 -14.22 -7.34 11.81
CA LEU A 95 -14.82 -7.89 10.58
C LEU A 95 -16.36 -7.85 10.57
N GLY A 96 -17.00 -8.03 11.75
CA GLY A 96 -18.47 -7.99 11.89
C GLY A 96 -19.02 -6.62 12.27
N CYS A 97 -18.21 -5.59 12.37
CA CYS A 97 -18.64 -4.27 12.79
C CYS A 97 -19.34 -3.51 11.66
N LYS A 98 -20.38 -2.73 12.01
CA LYS A 98 -21.00 -1.82 11.04
C LYS A 98 -19.98 -0.76 10.60
N PRO A 99 -19.93 -0.44 9.30
CA PRO A 99 -19.07 0.61 8.79
C PRO A 99 -19.34 1.95 9.45
N ALA A 100 -18.28 2.68 9.81
CA ALA A 100 -18.42 4.05 10.32
C ALA A 100 -18.72 5.03 9.17
N LYS A 101 -19.69 5.92 9.34
CA LYS A 101 -20.05 6.93 8.35
C LYS A 101 -18.94 7.95 8.12
N THR A 102 -18.22 8.30 9.19
CA THR A 102 -17.07 9.23 9.18
C THR A 102 -15.89 8.56 9.87
N PRO A 103 -14.64 8.81 9.44
CA PRO A 103 -13.46 8.22 10.07
C PRO A 103 -13.26 8.67 11.51
N MET A 104 -13.70 9.88 11.83
CA MET A 104 -13.55 10.50 13.13
C MET A 104 -14.66 11.53 13.30
N GLU A 105 -15.08 11.80 14.53
CA GLU A 105 -16.05 12.87 14.82
C GLU A 105 -15.49 14.23 14.42
N GLN A 106 -16.33 15.08 13.81
CA GLN A 106 -15.97 16.45 13.50
C GLN A 106 -15.67 17.19 14.80
N ASN A 107 -14.57 17.94 14.82
CA ASN A 107 -14.09 18.72 15.97
C ASN A 107 -13.61 17.90 17.19
N LEU A 108 -13.37 16.61 17.06
CA LEU A 108 -12.76 15.84 18.14
C LEU A 108 -11.40 16.42 18.50
N LYS A 109 -11.25 16.90 19.72
CA LYS A 109 -9.98 17.43 20.26
C LYS A 109 -9.21 16.32 20.94
N LEU A 110 -8.31 15.66 20.22
CA LEU A 110 -7.36 14.71 20.83
C LEU A 110 -6.29 15.49 21.60
N SER A 111 -6.04 15.08 22.85
CA SER A 111 -5.07 15.72 23.73
C SER A 111 -3.98 14.73 24.15
N LYS A 112 -2.73 15.22 24.22
CA LYS A 112 -1.60 14.45 24.75
C LYS A 112 -1.72 14.13 26.24
N PHE A 113 -2.61 14.84 26.95
CA PHE A 113 -2.70 14.77 28.41
C PHE A 113 -3.99 14.14 28.93
N GLN A 114 -5.01 13.95 28.07
CA GLN A 114 -6.32 13.46 28.47
C GLN A 114 -6.44 11.94 28.29
N GLY A 115 -7.00 11.27 29.31
CA GLY A 115 -7.23 9.84 29.33
C GLY A 115 -6.06 9.03 29.89
N GLU A 116 -6.31 7.76 30.18
CA GLU A 116 -5.34 6.81 30.71
C GLU A 116 -4.28 6.44 29.64
N VAL A 117 -3.02 6.40 30.03
CA VAL A 117 -1.92 5.97 29.16
C VAL A 117 -2.04 4.46 28.90
N LEU A 118 -1.82 4.03 27.67
CA LEU A 118 -1.81 2.61 27.35
C LEU A 118 -0.65 1.92 28.04
N LYS A 119 -0.94 0.80 28.71
CA LYS A 119 0.09 -0.06 29.33
C LYS A 119 1.05 -0.64 28.29
N ASP A 120 0.51 -1.07 27.15
CA ASP A 120 1.29 -1.50 26.00
C ASP A 120 1.01 -0.58 24.80
N PRO A 121 1.97 0.29 24.42
CA PRO A 121 1.87 1.16 23.26
C PRO A 121 2.10 0.43 21.93
N SER A 122 2.61 -0.81 21.94
CA SER A 122 3.01 -1.55 20.73
C SER A 122 1.81 -1.85 19.82
N SER A 123 0.67 -2.21 20.43
CA SER A 123 -0.58 -2.47 19.71
C SER A 123 -1.05 -1.22 18.93
N TYR A 124 -1.02 -0.06 19.57
CA TYR A 124 -1.36 1.21 18.94
C TYR A 124 -0.40 1.55 17.79
N ARG A 125 0.91 1.45 18.03
CA ARG A 125 1.94 1.75 17.01
C ARG A 125 1.82 0.85 15.79
N ARG A 126 1.57 -0.45 16.02
CA ARG A 126 1.32 -1.42 14.94
C ARG A 126 0.08 -1.05 14.12
N LEU A 127 -1.03 -0.70 14.77
CA LEU A 127 -2.25 -0.29 14.10
C LEU A 127 -2.03 0.96 13.26
N ILE A 128 -1.42 2.01 13.83
CA ILE A 128 -1.14 3.26 13.09
C ILE A 128 -0.19 3.01 11.90
N GLY A 129 0.86 2.18 12.08
CA GLY A 129 1.76 1.82 10.98
C GLY A 129 1.03 1.13 9.83
N ARG A 130 0.10 0.22 10.15
CA ARG A 130 -0.73 -0.47 9.14
C ARG A 130 -1.71 0.50 8.46
N LEU A 131 -2.33 1.41 9.21
CA LEU A 131 -3.20 2.44 8.65
C LEU A 131 -2.41 3.41 7.75
N LEU A 132 -1.18 3.79 8.10
CA LEU A 132 -0.30 4.60 7.25
C LEU A 132 -0.02 3.91 5.91
N TYR A 133 0.24 2.60 5.91
CA TYR A 133 0.39 1.84 4.67
C TYR A 133 -0.90 1.83 3.84
N LEU A 134 -2.07 1.73 4.49
CA LEU A 134 -3.37 1.77 3.82
C LEU A 134 -3.65 3.12 3.14
N THR A 135 -3.09 4.24 3.63
CA THR A 135 -3.27 5.56 3.00
C THR A 135 -2.75 5.65 1.57
N MET A 136 -1.89 4.73 1.14
CA MET A 136 -1.40 4.67 -0.25
C MET A 136 -2.52 4.48 -1.27
N THR A 137 -3.55 3.71 -0.91
CA THR A 137 -4.73 3.48 -1.76
C THR A 137 -5.99 4.17 -1.22
N ARG A 138 -5.93 4.72 -0.01
CA ARG A 138 -7.04 5.37 0.71
C ARG A 138 -6.67 6.78 1.17
N PRO A 139 -6.55 7.74 0.24
CA PRO A 139 -6.21 9.11 0.57
C PRO A 139 -7.25 9.79 1.48
N ASP A 140 -8.49 9.30 1.49
CA ASP A 140 -9.59 9.82 2.30
C ASP A 140 -9.38 9.65 3.82
N ILE A 141 -8.57 8.67 4.26
CA ILE A 141 -8.24 8.48 5.68
C ILE A 141 -6.91 9.16 6.07
N THR A 142 -6.15 9.69 5.13
CA THR A 142 -4.78 10.19 5.36
C THR A 142 -4.71 11.23 6.47
N PHE A 143 -5.59 12.24 6.45
CA PHE A 143 -5.63 13.29 7.46
C PHE A 143 -5.78 12.71 8.89
N TYR A 144 -6.70 11.78 9.06
CA TYR A 144 -7.01 11.19 10.36
C TYR A 144 -5.86 10.33 10.88
N VAL A 145 -5.25 9.52 9.99
CA VAL A 145 -4.12 8.66 10.33
C VAL A 145 -2.91 9.49 10.72
N TYR A 146 -2.57 10.55 9.98
CA TYR A 146 -1.49 11.47 10.35
C TYR A 146 -1.75 12.18 11.67
N ARG A 147 -2.99 12.57 11.95
CA ARG A 147 -3.35 13.17 13.24
C ARG A 147 -3.14 12.20 14.40
N LEU A 148 -3.51 10.93 14.24
CA LEU A 148 -3.30 9.89 15.24
C LEU A 148 -1.82 9.54 15.40
N SER A 149 -1.03 9.55 14.32
CA SER A 149 0.40 9.24 14.39
C SER A 149 1.21 10.18 15.31
N GLN A 150 0.71 11.40 15.57
CA GLN A 150 1.34 12.34 16.50
C GLN A 150 1.37 11.84 17.95
N PHE A 151 0.57 10.83 18.29
CA PHE A 151 0.48 10.26 19.63
C PHE A 151 1.24 8.96 19.81
N MET A 152 2.02 8.49 18.82
CA MET A 152 2.73 7.20 18.84
C MET A 152 3.77 7.08 19.97
N SER A 153 4.32 8.20 20.46
CA SER A 153 5.30 8.21 21.54
C SER A 153 4.68 7.81 22.89
N ARG A 154 3.48 8.32 23.20
CA ARG A 154 2.75 8.07 24.45
C ARG A 154 1.24 7.98 24.21
N PRO A 155 0.75 6.90 23.58
CA PRO A 155 -0.65 6.75 23.26
C PRO A 155 -1.50 6.55 24.51
N ARG A 156 -2.75 6.98 24.43
CA ARG A 156 -3.77 6.87 25.48
C ARG A 156 -5.00 6.14 24.97
N LYS A 157 -5.86 5.66 25.89
CA LYS A 157 -7.10 4.96 25.55
C LYS A 157 -7.99 5.70 24.52
N PRO A 158 -8.22 7.04 24.61
CA PRO A 158 -8.96 7.77 23.59
C PRO A 158 -8.32 7.68 22.20
N HIS A 159 -6.98 7.74 22.10
CA HIS A 159 -6.29 7.63 20.82
C HIS A 159 -6.51 6.26 20.16
N LEU A 160 -6.45 5.18 20.95
CA LEU A 160 -6.72 3.82 20.45
C LEU A 160 -8.18 3.65 20.01
N HIS A 161 -9.13 4.22 20.75
CA HIS A 161 -10.54 4.20 20.37
C HIS A 161 -10.78 4.84 19.01
N GLU A 162 -10.18 6.00 18.77
CA GLU A 162 -10.29 6.71 17.50
C GLU A 162 -9.55 5.99 16.35
N ALA A 163 -8.39 5.39 16.63
CA ALA A 163 -7.69 4.59 15.63
C ALA A 163 -8.54 3.41 15.13
N ASN A 164 -9.23 2.72 16.05
CA ASN A 164 -10.17 1.65 15.69
C ASN A 164 -11.39 2.18 14.91
N SER A 165 -11.81 3.43 15.13
CA SER A 165 -12.90 4.05 14.37
C SER A 165 -12.51 4.36 12.93
N VAL A 166 -11.25 4.78 12.71
CA VAL A 166 -10.69 4.98 11.36
C VAL A 166 -10.60 3.64 10.62
N ASP A 167 -10.21 2.57 11.31
CA ASP A 167 -10.09 1.22 10.73
C ASP A 167 -11.45 0.67 10.24
N ARG A 168 -12.56 1.00 10.90
CA ARG A 168 -13.91 0.59 10.48
C ARG A 168 -14.39 1.20 9.16
N LYS A 169 -13.82 2.31 8.71
CA LYS A 169 -14.24 2.97 7.46
C LYS A 169 -13.86 2.20 6.17
N PRO A 170 -12.76 1.45 6.09
CA PRO A 170 -12.41 0.68 4.91
C PRO A 170 -13.47 -0.30 4.42
N LEU A 171 -14.38 -0.78 5.30
CA LEU A 171 -15.45 -1.71 4.92
C LEU A 171 -16.44 -1.15 3.88
N LEU A 172 -16.65 0.17 3.81
CA LEU A 172 -17.62 0.78 2.89
C LEU A 172 -17.16 0.76 1.41
N LEU A 173 -15.87 0.56 1.12
CA LEU A 173 -15.31 0.63 -0.23
C LEU A 173 -14.63 -0.67 -0.68
N ILE A 174 -14.88 -1.80 0.00
CA ILE A 174 -14.52 -3.14 -0.50
C ILE A 174 -15.37 -3.53 -1.73
N SER A 175 -16.41 -2.78 -2.07
CA SER A 175 -17.02 -2.85 -3.38
C SER A 175 -16.06 -2.21 -4.43
N CYS A 176 -14.92 -2.87 -4.69
CA CYS A 176 -14.42 -2.90 -6.06
C CYS A 176 -15.55 -3.54 -6.85
N SER A 177 -16.47 -2.72 -7.31
CA SER A 177 -17.47 -3.12 -8.26
C SER A 177 -16.72 -3.84 -9.35
N SER A 178 -17.08 -5.11 -9.57
CA SER A 178 -16.73 -5.86 -10.74
C SER A 178 -16.95 -4.93 -11.94
N ILE A 179 -15.86 -4.44 -12.53
CA ILE A 179 -15.88 -3.84 -13.87
C ILE A 179 -15.44 -4.92 -14.83
#